data_4b4f87bf81a7010b39f8b3c176f68a52
#
_entry.id   4b4f87bf81a7010b39f8b3c176f68a52
#
_cell.length_a   1.000
_cell.length_b   1.000
_cell.length_c   1.000
_cell.angle_alpha   90.00
_cell.angle_beta   90.00
_cell.angle_gamma   90.00
#
_symmetry.space_group_name_H-M   'P 1'
#
loop_
_entity.id
_entity.type
_entity.pdbx_description
1 polymer ?
#
loop_
_entity_poly.entity_id
_entity_poly.type
_entity_poly.pdbx_seq_one_letter_code
_entity_poly.pdbx_strand_id
1 'polypeptide(L)'
;ELGTQIRHAHPWITRVFTYSHATVRLHFFRVVEWEGGPSPREKQGLFWQWPHQVEVSPILPANGPILQALLLPPVYAITQAAEIGIEGALKQIEQALQNGLRLLQIREKHMAKDLLREFSMQVLALVRAYQAKVLINGNVEFSREIGADGVHLTSSQLMAISHRPDPKYGLCGASCHNAEELFAAEQLALDFVVLGPVQPTLSHAGLSALGWRKFAALIHGYPLPVYALGGLCQEDFPAAQEMGAHGIAMMRGIVNL
;
A
#
# COMPACT_ATOMS: atom_id res chain seq x y z
N GLU A 1 24.51 1.93 18.13
CA GLU A 1 23.55 1.39 19.14
C GLU A 1 23.42 -0.14 19.05
N LEU A 2 23.31 -0.72 17.84
CA LEU A 2 23.12 -2.16 17.64
C LEU A 2 24.40 -2.94 17.30
N GLY A 3 25.52 -2.27 17.04
CA GLY A 3 26.78 -2.93 16.68
C GLY A 3 26.81 -3.57 15.31
N THR A 4 25.82 -3.32 14.47
CA THR A 4 25.75 -3.77 13.08
C THR A 4 26.25 -2.70 12.14
N GLN A 5 26.80 -3.11 10.99
CA GLN A 5 27.13 -2.23 9.88
C GLN A 5 26.10 -2.41 8.77
N ILE A 6 25.28 -1.37 8.54
CA ILE A 6 24.30 -1.38 7.45
C ILE A 6 25.03 -1.30 6.12
N ARG A 7 24.76 -2.24 5.22
CA ARG A 7 25.30 -2.31 3.87
C ARG A 7 24.33 -1.74 2.85
N HIS A 8 23.05 -2.09 2.99
CA HIS A 8 22.00 -1.59 2.11
C HIS A 8 20.73 -1.29 2.89
N ALA A 9 20.14 -0.10 2.64
CA ALA A 9 18.87 0.32 3.22
C ALA A 9 18.11 1.20 2.23
N HIS A 10 16.82 0.91 2.08
CA HIS A 10 15.92 1.72 1.25
C HIS A 10 15.30 2.83 2.09
N PRO A 11 15.20 4.08 1.58
CA PRO A 11 14.37 5.10 2.20
C PRO A 11 12.92 4.64 2.22
N TRP A 12 12.15 5.09 3.22
CA TRP A 12 10.75 4.70 3.28
C TRP A 12 9.89 5.88 3.75
N ILE A 13 9.41 5.87 4.97
CA ILE A 13 8.47 6.85 5.52
C ILE A 13 9.23 7.90 6.33
N THR A 14 8.80 9.16 6.25
CA THR A 14 9.27 10.21 7.17
C THR A 14 8.07 10.79 7.90
N ARG A 15 8.12 10.80 9.24
CA ARG A 15 7.02 11.34 10.06
C ARG A 15 7.52 12.39 11.01
N VAL A 16 6.68 13.40 11.23
CA VAL A 16 6.86 14.36 12.31
C VAL A 16 5.98 13.92 13.48
N PHE A 17 6.54 13.86 14.66
CA PHE A 17 5.83 13.53 15.88
C PHE A 17 6.16 14.51 16.98
N THR A 18 5.14 15.01 17.69
CA THR A 18 5.29 15.95 18.80
C THR A 18 5.07 15.20 20.11
N TYR A 19 6.14 15.06 20.87
CA TYR A 19 6.10 14.63 22.27
C TYR A 19 5.83 15.85 23.18
N SER A 20 5.57 15.63 24.46
CA SER A 20 5.37 16.71 25.44
C SER A 20 6.57 17.64 25.60
N HIS A 21 7.77 17.17 25.26
CA HIS A 21 9.05 17.88 25.46
C HIS A 21 9.76 18.28 24.14
N ALA A 22 9.38 17.72 22.99
CA ALA A 22 10.02 18.02 21.71
C ALA A 22 9.18 17.59 20.50
N THR A 23 9.34 18.30 19.40
CA THR A 23 8.87 17.83 18.06
C THR A 23 10.06 17.25 17.31
N VAL A 24 9.92 16.03 16.83
CA VAL A 24 10.96 15.29 16.14
C VAL A 24 10.53 14.91 14.73
N ARG A 25 11.49 14.90 13.80
CA ARG A 25 11.30 14.34 12.47
C ARG A 25 12.02 12.99 12.42
N LEU A 26 11.27 11.92 12.21
CA LEU A 26 11.73 10.54 12.18
C LEU A 26 11.80 10.05 10.75
N HIS A 27 12.97 9.61 10.31
CA HIS A 27 13.19 9.00 9.02
C HIS A 27 13.30 7.50 9.19
N PHE A 28 12.41 6.75 8.54
CA PHE A 28 12.39 5.29 8.60
C PHE A 28 13.00 4.70 7.33
N PHE A 29 13.81 3.68 7.51
CA PHE A 29 14.48 2.95 6.44
C PHE A 29 14.19 1.47 6.56
N ARG A 30 14.13 0.77 5.45
CA ARG A 30 14.13 -0.69 5.40
C ARG A 30 15.56 -1.16 5.19
N VAL A 31 16.16 -1.73 6.22
CA VAL A 31 17.49 -2.34 6.12
C VAL A 31 17.31 -3.74 5.53
N VAL A 32 17.93 -3.99 4.39
CA VAL A 32 17.85 -5.25 3.66
C VAL A 32 19.17 -6.03 3.67
N GLU A 33 20.27 -5.34 3.96
CA GLU A 33 21.58 -5.96 4.07
C GLU A 33 22.39 -5.31 5.18
N TRP A 34 22.99 -6.12 6.06
CA TRP A 34 23.88 -5.66 7.12
C TRP A 34 24.93 -6.72 7.48
N GLU A 35 26.01 -6.30 8.09
CA GLU A 35 27.07 -7.16 8.65
C GLU A 35 27.08 -7.08 10.18
N GLY A 36 27.48 -8.19 10.81
CA GLY A 36 27.49 -8.35 12.24
C GLY A 36 26.14 -8.71 12.87
N GLY A 37 26.17 -9.35 14.01
CA GLY A 37 24.96 -9.66 14.78
C GLY A 37 24.49 -8.44 15.59
N PRO A 38 23.17 -8.11 15.60
CA PRO A 38 22.67 -7.08 16.50
C PRO A 38 22.98 -7.42 17.95
N SER A 39 23.57 -6.48 18.66
CA SER A 39 23.92 -6.59 20.07
C SER A 39 23.60 -5.30 20.83
N PRO A 40 23.11 -5.39 22.08
CA PRO A 40 22.77 -4.22 22.88
C PRO A 40 24.05 -3.51 23.35
N ARG A 41 24.34 -2.32 22.84
CA ARG A 41 25.51 -1.53 23.23
C ARG A 41 25.22 -0.46 24.27
N GLU A 42 23.93 -0.15 24.48
CA GLU A 42 23.47 0.88 25.41
C GLU A 42 22.64 0.29 26.57
N LYS A 43 22.88 -0.99 26.91
CA LYS A 43 22.18 -1.73 27.98
C LYS A 43 20.67 -1.90 27.74
N GLN A 44 20.19 -1.71 26.49
CA GLN A 44 18.80 -1.97 26.11
C GLN A 44 18.57 -3.46 25.83
N GLY A 45 17.35 -3.95 26.02
CA GLY A 45 16.92 -5.26 25.51
C GLY A 45 16.72 -5.22 24.00
N LEU A 46 17.06 -6.30 23.30
CA LEU A 46 16.78 -6.49 21.86
C LEU A 46 15.85 -7.68 21.69
N PHE A 47 14.78 -7.48 20.91
CA PHE A 47 13.77 -8.50 20.65
C PHE A 47 13.38 -8.48 19.18
N TRP A 48 13.45 -9.64 18.53
CA TRP A 48 12.87 -9.83 17.20
C TRP A 48 11.36 -9.99 17.32
N GLN A 49 10.61 -9.17 16.59
CA GLN A 49 9.15 -9.16 16.63
C GLN A 49 8.59 -9.17 15.21
N TRP A 50 7.50 -9.87 15.01
CA TRP A 50 6.71 -9.73 13.80
C TRP A 50 5.78 -8.53 13.91
N PRO A 51 5.56 -7.73 12.85
CA PRO A 51 4.67 -6.55 12.91
C PRO A 51 3.24 -6.85 13.36
N HIS A 52 2.76 -8.07 13.11
CA HIS A 52 1.42 -8.54 13.52
C HIS A 52 1.37 -9.14 14.92
N GLN A 53 2.53 -9.34 15.56
CA GLN A 53 2.64 -9.95 16.89
C GLN A 53 3.73 -9.23 17.69
N VAL A 54 3.43 -7.98 18.06
CA VAL A 54 4.34 -7.17 18.87
C VAL A 54 3.97 -7.32 20.34
N GLU A 55 4.83 -8.00 21.11
CA GLU A 55 4.62 -8.30 22.53
C GLU A 55 5.42 -7.36 23.45
N VAL A 56 6.40 -6.64 22.90
CA VAL A 56 7.23 -5.70 23.68
C VAL A 56 6.45 -4.44 24.02
N SER A 57 6.48 -4.04 25.28
CA SER A 57 5.81 -2.84 25.79
C SER A 57 6.73 -2.10 26.79
N PRO A 58 6.69 -0.76 26.86
CA PRO A 58 5.89 0.16 26.06
C PRO A 58 6.47 0.40 24.65
N ILE A 59 5.60 0.63 23.68
CA ILE A 59 5.99 1.09 22.33
C ILE A 59 5.89 2.61 22.30
N LEU A 60 6.89 3.27 21.71
CA LEU A 60 6.83 4.72 21.50
C LEU A 60 5.63 5.08 20.62
N PRO A 61 4.79 6.07 20.99
CA PRO A 61 3.60 6.44 20.24
C PRO A 61 3.87 6.75 18.77
N ALA A 62 5.02 7.33 18.44
CA ALA A 62 5.44 7.61 17.07
C ALA A 62 5.57 6.35 16.19
N ASN A 63 5.78 5.16 16.78
CA ASN A 63 5.98 3.91 16.07
C ASN A 63 4.65 3.21 15.70
N GLY A 64 3.54 3.56 16.34
CA GLY A 64 2.24 2.95 16.07
C GLY A 64 1.86 2.95 14.58
N PRO A 65 1.84 4.11 13.91
CA PRO A 65 1.55 4.17 12.47
C PRO A 65 2.55 3.42 11.59
N ILE A 66 3.82 3.29 12.01
CA ILE A 66 4.84 2.53 11.29
C ILE A 66 4.57 1.04 11.37
N LEU A 67 4.19 0.55 12.55
CA LEU A 67 3.79 -0.86 12.72
C LEU A 67 2.57 -1.20 11.86
N GLN A 68 1.56 -0.29 11.79
CA GLN A 68 0.42 -0.47 10.90
C GLN A 68 0.84 -0.47 9.43
N ALA A 69 1.75 0.41 9.02
CA ALA A 69 2.28 0.45 7.67
C ALA A 69 3.05 -0.84 7.30
N LEU A 70 3.75 -1.46 8.25
CA LEU A 70 4.45 -2.74 8.05
C LEU A 70 3.49 -3.92 7.83
N LEU A 71 2.22 -3.81 8.21
CA LEU A 71 1.20 -4.83 7.96
C LEU A 71 0.65 -4.78 6.53
N LEU A 72 0.93 -3.73 5.77
CA LEU A 72 0.53 -3.63 4.37
C LEU A 72 1.41 -4.54 3.51
N PRO A 73 0.82 -5.42 2.67
CA PRO A 73 1.57 -6.28 1.76
C PRO A 73 2.38 -5.48 0.72
N PRO A 74 3.48 -6.02 0.19
CA PRO A 74 4.31 -5.33 -0.79
C PRO A 74 3.66 -5.22 -2.17
N VAL A 75 2.68 -6.06 -2.48
CA VAL A 75 1.96 -6.06 -3.75
C VAL A 75 0.49 -5.74 -3.54
N TYR A 76 -0.01 -4.77 -4.30
CA TYR A 76 -1.41 -4.38 -4.37
C TYR A 76 -1.97 -4.69 -5.76
N ALA A 77 -2.70 -5.80 -5.89
CA ALA A 77 -3.32 -6.19 -7.14
C ALA A 77 -4.60 -5.39 -7.42
N ILE A 78 -4.90 -5.16 -8.68
CA ILE A 78 -6.11 -4.46 -9.14
C ILE A 78 -6.80 -5.35 -10.17
N THR A 79 -8.11 -5.59 -10.02
CA THR A 79 -8.86 -6.44 -10.95
C THR A 79 -8.98 -5.83 -12.34
N GLN A 80 -9.18 -6.70 -13.33
CA GLN A 80 -9.37 -6.34 -14.74
C GLN A 80 -10.38 -7.30 -15.44
N ALA A 81 -11.46 -7.67 -14.75
CA ALA A 81 -12.45 -8.61 -15.27
C ALA A 81 -13.09 -8.14 -16.58
N ALA A 82 -13.15 -6.83 -16.81
CA ALA A 82 -13.59 -6.26 -18.08
C ALA A 82 -12.71 -6.66 -19.29
N GLU A 83 -11.41 -6.94 -19.06
CA GLU A 83 -10.47 -7.32 -20.14
C GLU A 83 -10.43 -8.84 -20.37
N ILE A 84 -10.54 -9.65 -19.32
CA ILE A 84 -10.28 -11.10 -19.38
C ILE A 84 -11.49 -11.97 -19.02
N GLY A 85 -12.63 -11.35 -18.76
CA GLY A 85 -13.85 -12.02 -18.30
C GLY A 85 -13.80 -12.36 -16.79
N ILE A 86 -14.99 -12.62 -16.21
CA ILE A 86 -15.13 -12.90 -14.78
C ILE A 86 -14.40 -14.19 -14.39
N GLU A 87 -14.62 -15.28 -15.13
CA GLU A 87 -13.96 -16.57 -14.85
C GLU A 87 -12.43 -16.45 -14.93
N GLY A 88 -11.93 -15.76 -15.97
CA GLY A 88 -10.50 -15.50 -16.12
C GLY A 88 -9.93 -14.69 -14.96
N ALA A 89 -10.65 -13.66 -14.51
CA ALA A 89 -10.24 -12.83 -13.37
C ALA A 89 -10.23 -13.63 -12.07
N LEU A 90 -11.25 -14.42 -11.79
CA LEU A 90 -11.30 -15.25 -10.58
C LEU A 90 -10.17 -16.27 -10.55
N LYS A 91 -9.89 -16.95 -11.68
CA LYS A 91 -8.77 -17.90 -11.79
C LYS A 91 -7.42 -17.22 -11.56
N GLN A 92 -7.21 -16.03 -12.15
CA GLN A 92 -5.97 -15.26 -11.93
C GLN A 92 -5.81 -14.81 -10.48
N ILE A 93 -6.90 -14.35 -9.84
CA ILE A 93 -6.90 -13.97 -8.44
C ILE A 93 -6.55 -15.16 -7.56
N GLU A 94 -7.17 -16.31 -7.78
CA GLU A 94 -6.88 -17.53 -7.01
C GLU A 94 -5.42 -17.95 -7.13
N GLN A 95 -4.87 -17.97 -8.34
CA GLN A 95 -3.45 -18.26 -8.57
C GLN A 95 -2.54 -17.24 -7.88
N ALA A 96 -2.85 -15.96 -7.97
CA ALA A 96 -2.09 -14.92 -7.29
C ALA A 96 -2.13 -15.08 -5.76
N LEU A 97 -3.27 -15.45 -5.18
CA LEU A 97 -3.42 -15.72 -3.75
C LEU A 97 -2.59 -16.93 -3.31
N GLN A 98 -2.54 -17.99 -4.12
CA GLN A 98 -1.66 -19.15 -3.91
C GLN A 98 -0.18 -18.74 -3.92
N ASN A 99 0.18 -17.78 -4.77
CA ASN A 99 1.54 -17.23 -4.89
C ASN A 99 1.85 -16.11 -3.87
N GLY A 100 0.96 -15.87 -2.91
CA GLY A 100 1.24 -14.95 -1.80
C GLY A 100 0.60 -13.56 -1.89
N LEU A 101 -0.27 -13.29 -2.85
CA LEU A 101 -1.06 -12.04 -2.86
C LEU A 101 -1.89 -11.91 -1.57
N ARG A 102 -1.87 -10.73 -0.94
CA ARG A 102 -2.62 -10.47 0.30
C ARG A 102 -3.38 -9.14 0.30
N LEU A 103 -3.33 -8.37 -0.78
CA LEU A 103 -4.07 -7.11 -0.91
C LEU A 103 -4.57 -6.94 -2.36
N LEU A 104 -5.88 -6.76 -2.51
CA LEU A 104 -6.55 -6.67 -3.81
C LEU A 104 -7.52 -5.49 -3.83
N GLN A 105 -7.61 -4.82 -4.98
CA GLN A 105 -8.65 -3.83 -5.29
C GLN A 105 -9.61 -4.38 -6.34
N ILE A 106 -10.90 -4.35 -6.06
CA ILE A 106 -11.93 -4.55 -7.06
C ILE A 106 -12.20 -3.21 -7.76
N ARG A 107 -11.89 -3.15 -9.06
CA ARG A 107 -11.99 -1.93 -9.88
C ARG A 107 -12.54 -2.25 -11.27
N GLU A 108 -13.85 -2.37 -11.36
CA GLU A 108 -14.58 -2.68 -12.60
C GLU A 108 -15.52 -1.52 -12.95
N LYS A 109 -14.96 -0.46 -13.56
CA LYS A 109 -15.64 0.84 -13.77
C LYS A 109 -16.92 0.76 -14.61
N HIS A 110 -17.01 -0.21 -15.51
CA HIS A 110 -18.11 -0.34 -16.49
C HIS A 110 -18.98 -1.57 -16.25
N MET A 111 -18.74 -2.30 -15.18
CA MET A 111 -19.54 -3.47 -14.82
C MET A 111 -20.91 -3.04 -14.26
N ALA A 112 -22.00 -3.69 -14.69
CA ALA A 112 -23.34 -3.45 -14.15
C ALA A 112 -23.37 -3.76 -12.63
N LYS A 113 -24.20 -3.03 -11.88
CA LYS A 113 -24.21 -3.09 -10.40
C LYS A 113 -24.43 -4.49 -9.84
N ASP A 114 -25.37 -5.24 -10.40
CA ASP A 114 -25.71 -6.59 -9.92
C ASP A 114 -24.55 -7.56 -10.23
N LEU A 115 -23.95 -7.45 -11.39
CA LEU A 115 -22.81 -8.25 -11.79
C LEU A 115 -21.56 -7.90 -10.97
N LEU A 116 -21.35 -6.61 -10.68
CA LEU A 116 -20.27 -6.16 -9.80
C LEU A 116 -20.43 -6.74 -8.38
N ARG A 117 -21.66 -6.78 -7.88
CA ARG A 117 -21.98 -7.38 -6.58
C ARG A 117 -21.64 -8.87 -6.59
N GLU A 118 -22.14 -9.62 -7.59
CA GLU A 118 -21.90 -11.04 -7.73
C GLU A 118 -20.39 -11.34 -7.80
N PHE A 119 -19.68 -10.66 -8.70
CA PHE A 119 -18.23 -10.77 -8.83
C PHE A 119 -17.50 -10.44 -7.52
N SER A 120 -17.89 -9.35 -6.85
CA SER A 120 -17.26 -8.95 -5.59
C SER A 120 -17.46 -9.99 -4.48
N MET A 121 -18.63 -10.59 -4.39
CA MET A 121 -18.90 -11.65 -3.41
C MET A 121 -18.09 -12.92 -3.68
N GLN A 122 -17.90 -13.29 -4.96
CA GLN A 122 -17.04 -14.41 -5.35
C GLN A 122 -15.58 -14.12 -4.99
N VAL A 123 -15.08 -12.91 -5.28
CA VAL A 123 -13.72 -12.48 -4.91
C VAL A 123 -13.55 -12.50 -3.38
N LEU A 124 -14.50 -11.97 -2.61
CA LEU A 124 -14.44 -11.98 -1.15
C LEU A 124 -14.40 -13.41 -0.58
N ALA A 125 -15.14 -14.34 -1.16
CA ALA A 125 -15.10 -15.75 -0.74
C ALA A 125 -13.71 -16.37 -0.96
N LEU A 126 -13.08 -16.08 -2.11
CA LEU A 126 -11.71 -16.55 -2.41
C LEU A 126 -10.69 -15.95 -1.43
N VAL A 127 -10.67 -14.64 -1.27
CA VAL A 127 -9.61 -13.95 -0.49
C VAL A 127 -9.63 -14.29 0.99
N ARG A 128 -10.81 -14.58 1.55
CA ARG A 128 -10.96 -14.97 2.96
C ARG A 128 -10.21 -16.27 3.29
N ALA A 129 -10.19 -17.23 2.38
CA ALA A 129 -9.46 -18.49 2.56
C ALA A 129 -7.93 -18.27 2.69
N TYR A 130 -7.41 -17.16 2.15
CA TYR A 130 -5.99 -16.81 2.16
C TYR A 130 -5.65 -15.67 3.13
N GLN A 131 -6.60 -15.23 3.96
CA GLN A 131 -6.42 -14.08 4.87
C GLN A 131 -5.98 -12.80 4.13
N ALA A 132 -6.35 -12.68 2.85
CA ALA A 132 -6.07 -11.49 2.06
C ALA A 132 -7.16 -10.44 2.25
N LYS A 133 -6.84 -9.17 1.95
CA LYS A 133 -7.75 -8.03 2.10
C LYS A 133 -8.23 -7.54 0.74
N VAL A 134 -9.49 -7.10 0.70
CA VAL A 134 -10.13 -6.53 -0.48
C VAL A 134 -10.59 -5.10 -0.21
N LEU A 135 -10.23 -4.18 -1.11
CA LEU A 135 -10.74 -2.83 -1.14
C LEU A 135 -11.63 -2.63 -2.37
N ILE A 136 -12.69 -1.85 -2.20
CA ILE A 136 -13.57 -1.45 -3.30
C ILE A 136 -13.14 -0.10 -3.85
N ASN A 137 -13.02 0.01 -5.16
CA ASN A 137 -12.70 1.28 -5.81
C ASN A 137 -13.88 2.23 -5.79
N GLY A 138 -13.72 3.41 -5.20
CA GLY A 138 -14.60 4.57 -5.35
C GLY A 138 -16.00 4.46 -4.72
N ASN A 139 -16.33 3.40 -3.98
CA ASN A 139 -17.66 3.25 -3.41
C ASN A 139 -17.62 2.77 -1.96
N VAL A 140 -17.64 3.73 -1.03
CA VAL A 140 -17.59 3.49 0.42
C VAL A 140 -18.82 2.70 0.91
N GLU A 141 -20.01 3.04 0.43
CA GLU A 141 -21.26 2.40 0.86
C GLU A 141 -21.32 0.95 0.38
N PHE A 142 -20.97 0.71 -0.87
CA PHE A 142 -20.90 -0.65 -1.41
C PHE A 142 -19.84 -1.48 -0.71
N SER A 143 -18.68 -0.91 -0.40
CA SER A 143 -17.62 -1.58 0.37
C SER A 143 -18.15 -2.07 1.73
N ARG A 144 -18.90 -1.21 2.43
CA ARG A 144 -19.53 -1.54 3.72
C ARG A 144 -20.59 -2.62 3.58
N GLU A 145 -21.46 -2.47 2.58
CA GLU A 145 -22.57 -3.37 2.35
C GLU A 145 -22.16 -4.82 2.13
N ILE A 146 -21.08 -5.03 1.35
CA ILE A 146 -20.58 -6.38 1.05
C ILE A 146 -19.57 -6.90 2.08
N GLY A 147 -19.18 -6.09 3.08
CA GLY A 147 -18.19 -6.45 4.09
C GLY A 147 -16.77 -6.58 3.54
N ALA A 148 -16.38 -5.68 2.63
CA ALA A 148 -15.00 -5.56 2.17
C ALA A 148 -14.10 -4.95 3.26
N ASP A 149 -12.78 -5.13 3.14
CA ASP A 149 -11.79 -4.70 4.15
C ASP A 149 -11.45 -3.22 4.05
N GLY A 150 -12.06 -2.48 3.12
CA GLY A 150 -11.83 -1.06 2.98
C GLY A 150 -12.21 -0.51 1.61
N VAL A 151 -11.80 0.73 1.39
CA VAL A 151 -12.09 1.49 0.17
C VAL A 151 -10.82 2.08 -0.42
N HIS A 152 -10.78 2.16 -1.76
CA HIS A 152 -9.76 2.89 -2.49
C HIS A 152 -10.40 4.08 -3.19
N LEU A 153 -10.09 5.29 -2.72
CA LEU A 153 -10.64 6.53 -3.28
C LEU A 153 -9.98 6.83 -4.64
N THR A 154 -10.80 7.27 -5.59
CA THR A 154 -10.26 7.88 -6.80
C THR A 154 -9.66 9.25 -6.46
N SER A 155 -8.77 9.77 -7.31
CA SER A 155 -8.18 11.10 -7.14
C SER A 155 -9.26 12.19 -7.02
N SER A 156 -10.30 12.14 -7.86
CA SER A 156 -11.41 13.09 -7.79
C SER A 156 -12.19 13.03 -6.48
N GLN A 157 -12.39 11.84 -5.92
CA GLN A 157 -13.03 11.70 -4.61
C GLN A 157 -12.13 12.18 -3.48
N LEU A 158 -10.85 11.84 -3.53
CA LEU A 158 -9.86 12.32 -2.57
C LEU A 158 -9.88 13.85 -2.46
N MET A 159 -9.92 14.54 -3.61
CA MET A 159 -9.95 16.00 -3.65
C MET A 159 -11.30 16.62 -3.28
N ALA A 160 -12.37 15.85 -3.29
CA ALA A 160 -13.74 16.33 -3.01
C ALA A 160 -14.14 16.18 -1.53
N ILE A 161 -13.47 15.34 -0.74
CA ILE A 161 -13.83 15.08 0.65
C ILE A 161 -12.99 15.90 1.62
N SER A 162 -13.60 16.33 2.72
CA SER A 162 -12.92 17.03 3.83
C SER A 162 -12.55 16.10 5.00
N HIS A 163 -13.08 14.88 5.03
CA HIS A 163 -12.84 13.90 6.08
C HIS A 163 -12.69 12.51 5.46
N ARG A 164 -11.75 11.72 6.00
CA ARG A 164 -11.62 10.32 5.56
C ARG A 164 -12.89 9.53 5.94
N PRO A 165 -13.24 8.49 5.18
CA PRO A 165 -14.22 7.50 5.62
C PRO A 165 -13.84 6.94 6.99
N ASP A 166 -14.87 6.71 7.86
CA ASP A 166 -14.64 6.26 9.23
C ASP A 166 -13.73 5.02 9.29
N PRO A 167 -12.60 5.07 10.04
CA PRO A 167 -11.61 3.98 10.11
C PRO A 167 -12.18 2.63 10.55
N LYS A 168 -13.33 2.62 11.25
CA LYS A 168 -14.00 1.35 11.63
C LYS A 168 -14.44 0.51 10.42
N TYR A 169 -14.48 1.11 9.22
CA TYR A 169 -14.83 0.41 7.97
C TYR A 169 -13.60 -0.11 7.22
N GLY A 170 -12.45 -0.17 7.87
CA GLY A 170 -11.24 -0.77 7.34
C GLY A 170 -10.26 0.21 6.70
N LEU A 171 -9.44 -0.31 5.80
CA LEU A 171 -8.39 0.44 5.13
C LEU A 171 -8.97 1.49 4.17
N CYS A 172 -8.32 2.64 4.12
CA CYS A 172 -8.60 3.67 3.14
C CYS A 172 -7.33 4.04 2.38
N GLY A 173 -7.26 3.66 1.11
CA GLY A 173 -6.22 4.08 0.18
C GLY A 173 -6.74 5.11 -0.82
N ALA A 174 -5.86 5.76 -1.56
CA ALA A 174 -6.23 6.67 -2.65
C ALA A 174 -5.26 6.62 -3.82
N SER A 175 -5.78 6.92 -5.02
CA SER A 175 -4.97 7.18 -6.22
C SER A 175 -4.47 8.62 -6.21
N CYS A 176 -3.16 8.83 -6.44
CA CYS A 176 -2.50 10.12 -6.53
C CYS A 176 -1.64 10.20 -7.80
N HIS A 177 -1.52 11.41 -8.36
CA HIS A 177 -0.77 11.67 -9.58
C HIS A 177 0.22 12.85 -9.44
N ASN A 178 0.09 13.64 -8.38
CA ASN A 178 0.86 14.87 -8.14
C ASN A 178 1.00 15.16 -6.63
N ALA A 179 1.75 16.21 -6.31
CA ALA A 179 2.01 16.63 -4.94
C ALA A 179 0.76 17.12 -4.19
N GLU A 180 -0.18 17.75 -4.89
CA GLU A 180 -1.42 18.25 -4.28
C GLU A 180 -2.32 17.11 -3.78
N GLU A 181 -2.47 16.05 -4.59
CA GLU A 181 -3.22 14.86 -4.21
C GLU A 181 -2.54 14.07 -3.08
N LEU A 182 -1.19 13.99 -3.10
CA LEU A 182 -0.42 13.41 -1.99
C LEU A 182 -0.64 14.19 -0.69
N PHE A 183 -0.60 15.52 -0.76
CA PHE A 183 -0.87 16.38 0.40
C PHE A 183 -2.30 16.18 0.94
N ALA A 184 -3.31 16.13 0.07
CA ALA A 184 -4.69 15.84 0.49
C ALA A 184 -4.83 14.49 1.20
N ALA A 185 -4.16 13.44 0.68
CA ALA A 185 -4.17 12.12 1.30
C ALA A 185 -3.48 12.11 2.69
N GLU A 186 -2.40 12.88 2.85
CA GLU A 186 -1.73 13.09 4.14
C GLU A 186 -2.67 13.81 5.14
N GLN A 187 -3.32 14.91 4.73
CA GLN A 187 -4.23 15.68 5.59
C GLN A 187 -5.43 14.84 6.07
N LEU A 188 -5.89 13.92 5.23
CA LEU A 188 -6.95 12.97 5.57
C LEU A 188 -6.44 11.77 6.40
N ALA A 189 -5.14 11.67 6.67
CA ALA A 189 -4.51 10.56 7.38
C ALA A 189 -4.92 9.19 6.81
N LEU A 190 -4.83 9.03 5.48
CA LEU A 190 -5.13 7.76 4.82
C LEU A 190 -4.09 6.69 5.21
N ASP A 191 -4.40 5.41 4.97
CA ASP A 191 -3.51 4.31 5.35
C ASP A 191 -2.37 4.14 4.36
N PHE A 192 -2.61 4.43 3.07
CA PHE A 192 -1.61 4.40 2.00
C PHE A 192 -2.10 5.17 0.76
N VAL A 193 -1.20 5.38 -0.17
CA VAL A 193 -1.52 5.94 -1.49
C VAL A 193 -0.94 5.09 -2.61
N VAL A 194 -1.53 5.19 -3.79
CA VAL A 194 -1.01 4.67 -5.05
C VAL A 194 -0.61 5.84 -5.92
N LEU A 195 0.67 5.97 -6.25
CA LEU A 195 1.18 7.06 -7.06
C LEU A 195 1.60 6.56 -8.45
N GLY A 196 1.08 7.19 -9.48
CA GLY A 196 1.39 6.83 -10.87
C GLY A 196 0.74 7.70 -11.93
N PRO A 197 0.92 7.36 -13.22
CA PRO A 197 1.70 6.22 -13.71
C PRO A 197 3.21 6.48 -13.68
N VAL A 198 3.99 5.49 -13.21
CA VAL A 198 5.46 5.59 -13.18
C VAL A 198 6.06 5.35 -14.55
N GLN A 199 5.60 4.31 -15.26
CA GLN A 199 5.98 3.98 -16.63
C GLN A 199 4.77 4.17 -17.58
N PRO A 200 4.99 4.29 -18.89
CA PRO A 200 3.90 4.37 -19.87
C PRO A 200 2.96 3.18 -19.74
N THR A 201 1.65 3.42 -19.79
CA THR A 201 0.64 2.37 -19.63
C THR A 201 -0.58 2.61 -20.51
N LEU A 202 -1.17 1.55 -21.03
CA LEU A 202 -2.39 1.60 -21.86
C LEU A 202 -3.61 2.12 -21.07
N SER A 203 -3.65 1.90 -19.76
CA SER A 203 -4.78 2.31 -18.91
C SER A 203 -4.88 3.83 -18.73
N HIS A 204 -3.84 4.58 -19.08
CA HIS A 204 -3.77 6.05 -19.00
C HIS A 204 -3.15 6.60 -20.29
N ALA A 205 -3.65 6.15 -21.44
CA ALA A 205 -3.22 6.63 -22.75
C ALA A 205 -3.37 8.18 -22.81
N GLY A 206 -2.26 8.87 -23.02
CA GLY A 206 -2.22 10.37 -23.09
C GLY A 206 -1.69 11.07 -21.84
N LEU A 207 -1.52 10.40 -20.71
CA LEU A 207 -0.80 10.95 -19.56
C LEU A 207 0.70 10.68 -19.67
N SER A 208 1.52 11.70 -19.47
CA SER A 208 2.97 11.53 -19.36
C SER A 208 3.31 10.71 -18.13
N ALA A 209 4.09 9.65 -18.30
CA ALA A 209 4.61 8.87 -17.18
C ALA A 209 5.51 9.74 -16.29
N LEU A 210 5.45 9.53 -14.98
CA LEU A 210 6.29 10.26 -14.02
C LEU A 210 7.78 9.94 -14.18
N GLY A 211 8.10 8.68 -14.47
CA GLY A 211 9.44 8.13 -14.35
C GLY A 211 9.89 8.02 -12.88
N TRP A 212 10.83 7.14 -12.62
CA TRP A 212 11.31 6.85 -11.27
C TRP A 212 11.89 8.08 -10.55
N ARG A 213 12.60 8.96 -11.28
CA ARG A 213 13.19 10.16 -10.69
C ARG A 213 12.14 11.12 -10.11
N LYS A 214 11.06 11.39 -10.86
CA LYS A 214 9.97 12.26 -10.40
C LYS A 214 9.13 11.58 -9.32
N PHE A 215 8.91 10.27 -9.44
CA PHE A 215 8.27 9.46 -8.40
C PHE A 215 9.01 9.63 -7.07
N ALA A 216 10.32 9.33 -7.02
CA ALA A 216 11.13 9.45 -5.82
C ALA A 216 11.13 10.87 -5.23
N ALA A 217 11.21 11.90 -6.10
CA ALA A 217 11.15 13.30 -5.67
C ALA A 217 9.81 13.67 -5.01
N LEU A 218 8.69 13.15 -5.52
CA LEU A 218 7.36 13.41 -4.97
C LEU A 218 7.14 12.75 -3.59
N ILE A 219 7.72 11.57 -3.37
CA ILE A 219 7.54 10.84 -2.11
C ILE A 219 8.68 11.05 -1.11
N HIS A 220 9.68 11.87 -1.46
CA HIS A 220 10.77 12.19 -0.54
C HIS A 220 10.24 12.86 0.74
N GLY A 221 10.43 12.21 1.87
CA GLY A 221 9.94 12.71 3.16
C GLY A 221 8.43 12.56 3.37
N TYR A 222 7.73 11.78 2.54
CA TYR A 222 6.29 11.58 2.63
C TYR A 222 5.91 10.64 3.80
N PRO A 223 4.82 10.92 4.54
CA PRO A 223 4.53 10.23 5.80
C PRO A 223 3.66 8.98 5.67
N LEU A 224 3.15 8.65 4.49
CA LEU A 224 2.32 7.46 4.25
C LEU A 224 3.04 6.44 3.34
N PRO A 225 2.71 5.15 3.46
CA PRO A 225 3.14 4.14 2.49
C PRO A 225 2.68 4.48 1.08
N VAL A 226 3.58 4.37 0.09
CA VAL A 226 3.29 4.65 -1.31
C VAL A 226 3.51 3.41 -2.15
N TYR A 227 2.47 2.97 -2.87
CA TYR A 227 2.61 1.97 -3.92
C TYR A 227 2.88 2.65 -5.26
N ALA A 228 3.90 2.22 -5.96
CA ALA A 228 4.17 2.65 -7.33
C ALA A 228 3.20 1.95 -8.30
N LEU A 229 2.58 2.68 -9.22
CA LEU A 229 1.64 2.13 -10.22
C LEU A 229 1.98 2.60 -11.62
N GLY A 230 1.70 1.76 -12.60
CA GLY A 230 1.70 2.10 -14.04
C GLY A 230 2.84 1.49 -14.80
N GLY A 231 2.49 0.56 -15.70
CA GLY A 231 3.43 -0.17 -16.55
C GLY A 231 4.37 -1.12 -15.83
N LEU A 232 4.15 -1.37 -14.54
CA LEU A 232 5.05 -2.15 -13.69
C LEU A 232 4.69 -3.64 -13.67
N CYS A 233 5.73 -4.46 -13.47
CA CYS A 233 5.66 -5.90 -13.22
C CYS A 233 6.42 -6.25 -11.92
N GLN A 234 6.45 -7.52 -11.54
CA GLN A 234 7.08 -7.96 -10.29
C GLN A 234 8.58 -7.64 -10.24
N GLU A 235 9.25 -7.72 -11.37
CA GLU A 235 10.68 -7.46 -11.54
C GLU A 235 11.03 -5.99 -11.23
N ASP A 236 10.08 -5.08 -11.28
CA ASP A 236 10.26 -3.65 -10.92
C ASP A 236 10.24 -3.41 -9.41
N PHE A 237 9.87 -4.41 -8.59
CA PHE A 237 9.71 -4.24 -7.14
C PHE A 237 11.00 -3.78 -6.44
N PRO A 238 12.20 -4.34 -6.72
CA PRO A 238 13.44 -3.84 -6.11
C PRO A 238 13.70 -2.36 -6.46
N ALA A 239 13.53 -1.99 -7.72
CA ALA A 239 13.69 -0.59 -8.16
C ALA A 239 12.68 0.35 -7.48
N ALA A 240 11.43 -0.10 -7.30
CA ALA A 240 10.44 0.67 -6.57
C ALA A 240 10.85 0.92 -5.10
N GLN A 241 11.40 -0.08 -4.43
CA GLN A 241 11.88 0.05 -3.05
C GLN A 241 13.08 1.00 -2.95
N GLU A 242 14.04 0.93 -3.88
CA GLU A 242 15.17 1.85 -3.95
C GLU A 242 14.70 3.31 -4.09
N MET A 243 13.61 3.54 -4.81
CA MET A 243 12.99 4.85 -4.97
C MET A 243 12.10 5.26 -3.78
N GLY A 244 12.00 4.46 -2.72
CA GLY A 244 11.26 4.76 -1.49
C GLY A 244 9.82 4.26 -1.48
N ALA A 245 9.37 3.51 -2.50
CA ALA A 245 8.04 2.93 -2.50
C ALA A 245 7.88 1.89 -1.38
N HIS A 246 6.67 1.79 -0.84
CA HIS A 246 6.28 0.69 0.04
C HIS A 246 6.20 -0.62 -0.74
N GLY A 247 5.69 -0.55 -1.93
CA GLY A 247 5.44 -1.68 -2.81
C GLY A 247 5.04 -1.24 -4.21
N ILE A 248 4.52 -2.19 -4.97
CA ILE A 248 3.98 -1.96 -6.32
C ILE A 248 2.49 -2.29 -6.40
N ALA A 249 1.76 -1.51 -7.20
CA ALA A 249 0.39 -1.80 -7.55
C ALA A 249 0.33 -2.26 -9.02
N MET A 250 -0.39 -3.35 -9.30
CA MET A 250 -0.43 -3.99 -10.61
C MET A 250 -1.85 -4.38 -11.01
N MET A 251 -2.17 -4.22 -12.29
CA MET A 251 -3.39 -4.76 -12.91
C MET A 251 -3.10 -6.04 -13.70
N ARG A 252 -1.96 -6.07 -14.40
CA ARG A 252 -1.53 -7.19 -15.25
C ARG A 252 -0.35 -7.92 -14.59
N GLY A 253 -0.17 -9.18 -14.94
CA GLY A 253 0.97 -9.96 -14.43
C GLY A 253 0.86 -10.41 -12.97
N ILE A 254 -0.29 -10.24 -12.32
CA ILE A 254 -0.50 -10.64 -10.91
C ILE A 254 -0.36 -12.14 -10.66
N VAL A 255 -0.40 -12.95 -11.70
CA VAL A 255 -0.22 -14.42 -11.61
C VAL A 255 1.24 -14.84 -11.47
N ASN A 256 2.17 -13.94 -11.77
CA ASN A 256 3.61 -14.19 -11.71
C ASN A 256 4.23 -13.67 -10.40
N LEU A 257 3.45 -13.61 -9.34
CA LEU A 257 3.90 -13.20 -8.01
C LEU A 257 4.80 -14.24 -7.35
#